data_377f668c9ff1a20c74675013f12b84ca
#
_entry.id   377f668c9ff1a20c74675013f12b84ca
#
_cell.length_a   1.000
_cell.length_b   1.000
_cell.length_c   1.000
_cell.angle_alpha   90.00
_cell.angle_beta   90.00
_cell.angle_gamma   90.00
#
_symmetry.space_group_name_H-M   'P 1'
#
loop_
_entity.id
_entity.type
_entity.pdbx_description
1 polymer ?
#
loop_
_entity_poly.entity_id
_entity_poly.type
_entity_poly.pdbx_seq_one_letter_code
_entity_poly.pdbx_strand_id
1 'polypeptide(L)'
;MIPIRLYTMKRLSFIRYACLLFMVLIPLMARATGQIADDVIIDGEEWRLLGSPLSYNDSIYNRVDSLLPKHEDRSWSTANWSGFYGCWEIVDSCLYLKKIVVNMWDEHKKKSYVLEFDADTLRSVLGEYYTEHGIYARWYSREKLIIGRGELVTYVHGGYLRNHEEELVVTIENGRITHQEHWHNKKVMEGWSLSEGGLTKTGIQIRDSFPYDQFPEMGTKLIIVHVKNISLTSDGHFEDCDASFFKKYDNGEKEWIEDPNHPIIVALKETMRKMYPWEVIYLHGKYTISSPNPGSGFTLPLVNRQQKKAEE
;
A
#
# COMPACT_ATOMS: atom_id res chain seq x y z
N MET A 1 -34.63 48.06 -16.11
CA MET A 1 -34.80 46.88 -15.19
C MET A 1 -34.08 45.69 -15.80
N ILE A 2 -32.85 45.43 -15.41
CA ILE A 2 -32.03 44.32 -15.93
C ILE A 2 -32.36 43.06 -15.10
N PRO A 3 -32.60 41.91 -15.71
CA PRO A 3 -33.17 40.76 -15.00
C PRO A 3 -32.14 40.09 -14.09
N ILE A 4 -32.40 40.13 -12.80
CA ILE A 4 -31.69 39.46 -11.71
C ILE A 4 -31.57 37.92 -11.94
N ARG A 5 -32.39 37.35 -12.82
CA ARG A 5 -32.40 35.88 -13.11
C ARG A 5 -31.16 35.32 -13.80
N LEU A 6 -30.41 36.11 -14.57
CA LEU A 6 -29.23 35.62 -15.27
C LEU A 6 -27.99 35.46 -14.36
N TYR A 7 -27.91 36.23 -13.30
CA TYR A 7 -26.76 36.21 -12.36
C TYR A 7 -26.80 35.02 -11.41
N THR A 8 -28.00 34.60 -11.02
CA THR A 8 -28.22 33.44 -10.15
C THR A 8 -27.94 32.11 -10.87
N MET A 9 -28.29 31.99 -12.14
CA MET A 9 -28.03 30.76 -12.92
C MET A 9 -26.55 30.53 -13.17
N LYS A 10 -25.76 31.55 -13.44
CA LYS A 10 -24.30 31.45 -13.61
C LYS A 10 -23.59 31.09 -12.31
N ARG A 11 -24.02 31.59 -11.15
CA ARG A 11 -23.49 31.23 -9.84
C ARG A 11 -23.79 29.77 -9.47
N LEU A 12 -25.01 29.28 -9.71
CA LEU A 12 -25.39 27.90 -9.46
C LEU A 12 -24.59 26.90 -10.35
N SER A 13 -24.34 27.29 -11.60
CA SER A 13 -23.52 26.50 -12.51
C SER A 13 -22.08 26.41 -12.03
N PHE A 14 -21.47 27.53 -11.62
CA PHE A 14 -20.11 27.57 -11.09
C PHE A 14 -19.95 26.73 -9.81
N ILE A 15 -20.89 26.80 -8.88
CA ILE A 15 -20.88 25.97 -7.66
C ILE A 15 -21.00 24.50 -8.00
N ARG A 16 -21.83 24.10 -8.96
CA ARG A 16 -21.93 22.70 -9.41
C ARG A 16 -20.63 22.19 -10.01
N TYR A 17 -19.94 22.96 -10.85
CA TYR A 17 -18.65 22.60 -11.42
C TYR A 17 -17.53 22.58 -10.37
N ALA A 18 -17.55 23.50 -9.42
CA ALA A 18 -16.61 23.52 -8.31
C ALA A 18 -16.80 22.30 -7.39
N CYS A 19 -18.05 21.93 -7.07
CA CYS A 19 -18.36 20.72 -6.30
C CYS A 19 -17.98 19.44 -7.05
N LEU A 20 -18.22 19.35 -8.37
CA LEU A 20 -17.80 18.23 -9.20
C LEU A 20 -16.28 18.13 -9.26
N LEU A 21 -15.57 19.25 -9.43
CA LEU A 21 -14.11 19.28 -9.41
C LEU A 21 -13.56 18.87 -8.05
N PHE A 22 -14.19 19.30 -6.96
CA PHE A 22 -13.83 18.92 -5.60
C PHE A 22 -14.05 17.42 -5.34
N MET A 23 -15.18 16.85 -5.80
CA MET A 23 -15.45 15.41 -5.71
C MET A 23 -14.48 14.55 -6.53
N VAL A 24 -13.93 15.07 -7.62
CA VAL A 24 -12.91 14.37 -8.43
C VAL A 24 -11.52 14.50 -7.80
N LEU A 25 -11.24 15.60 -7.09
CA LEU A 25 -9.94 15.84 -6.45
C LEU A 25 -9.79 15.12 -5.10
N ILE A 26 -10.89 14.89 -4.37
CA ILE A 26 -10.85 14.17 -3.07
C ILE A 26 -10.26 12.75 -3.19
N PRO A 27 -10.66 11.90 -4.16
CA PRO A 27 -10.07 10.57 -4.31
C PRO A 27 -8.59 10.59 -4.66
N LEU A 28 -8.11 11.64 -5.33
CA LEU A 28 -6.69 11.79 -5.69
C LEU A 28 -5.80 12.13 -4.49
N MET A 29 -6.38 12.60 -3.39
CA MET A 29 -5.67 12.90 -2.15
C MET A 29 -5.86 11.84 -1.05
N ALA A 30 -6.79 10.90 -1.23
CA ALA A 30 -7.03 9.81 -0.29
C ALA A 30 -5.92 8.76 -0.41
N ARG A 31 -4.75 9.02 0.18
CA ARG A 31 -3.70 8.01 0.37
C ARG A 31 -4.04 7.24 1.63
N ALA A 32 -4.18 5.92 1.52
CA ALA A 32 -4.30 5.07 2.69
C ALA A 32 -3.00 5.16 3.50
N THR A 33 -3.12 5.39 4.80
CA THR A 33 -1.97 5.42 5.70
C THR A 33 -1.52 3.99 6.02
N GLY A 34 -0.20 3.75 6.10
CA GLY A 34 0.31 2.48 6.59
C GLY A 34 -0.18 2.22 8.01
N GLN A 35 -0.69 1.02 8.27
CA GLN A 35 -1.22 0.64 9.58
C GLN A 35 -0.09 0.27 10.54
N ILE A 36 -0.26 0.58 11.83
CA ILE A 36 0.60 0.08 12.90
C ILE A 36 0.43 -1.44 12.96
N ALA A 37 1.55 -2.16 12.93
CA ALA A 37 1.57 -3.59 13.07
C ALA A 37 1.38 -3.98 14.55
N ASP A 38 0.76 -5.12 14.79
CA ASP A 38 0.76 -5.74 16.11
C ASP A 38 2.19 -6.25 16.45
N ASP A 39 2.50 -6.34 17.72
CA ASP A 39 3.77 -6.91 18.19
C ASP A 39 3.61 -8.42 18.36
N VAL A 40 4.65 -9.19 18.05
CA VAL A 40 4.67 -10.62 18.30
C VAL A 40 6.04 -11.09 18.77
N ILE A 41 6.05 -11.94 19.79
CA ILE A 41 7.26 -12.60 20.31
C ILE A 41 7.36 -13.99 19.69
N ILE A 42 8.52 -14.32 19.15
CA ILE A 42 8.87 -15.65 18.62
C ILE A 42 10.22 -16.03 19.21
N ASP A 43 10.27 -17.13 19.94
CA ASP A 43 11.49 -17.62 20.60
C ASP A 43 12.20 -16.57 21.48
N GLY A 44 11.40 -15.68 22.12
CA GLY A 44 11.89 -14.60 22.97
C GLY A 44 12.34 -13.34 22.21
N GLU A 45 12.26 -13.29 20.90
CA GLU A 45 12.62 -12.15 20.06
C GLU A 45 11.40 -11.37 19.58
N GLU A 46 11.52 -10.04 19.51
CA GLU A 46 10.45 -9.16 19.06
C GLU A 46 10.37 -9.09 17.53
N TRP A 47 9.17 -9.33 17.00
CA TRP A 47 8.81 -9.22 15.60
C TRP A 47 7.56 -8.33 15.43
N ARG A 48 7.27 -7.93 14.21
CA ARG A 48 6.08 -7.18 13.81
C ARG A 48 5.13 -8.08 13.03
N LEU A 49 3.92 -8.27 13.52
CA LEU A 49 2.87 -9.03 12.85
C LEU A 49 2.14 -8.08 11.88
N LEU A 50 2.40 -8.22 10.57
CA LEU A 50 1.84 -7.35 9.53
C LEU A 50 0.40 -7.73 9.20
N GLY A 51 -0.45 -7.57 10.19
CA GLY A 51 -1.87 -7.89 10.17
C GLY A 51 -2.51 -7.53 11.50
N SER A 52 -3.82 -7.70 11.61
CA SER A 52 -4.57 -7.50 12.85
C SER A 52 -5.52 -8.67 13.07
N PRO A 53 -5.09 -9.73 13.78
CA PRO A 53 -5.96 -10.89 14.04
C PRO A 53 -7.25 -10.55 14.80
N LEU A 54 -7.22 -9.50 15.64
CA LEU A 54 -8.40 -9.03 16.36
C LEU A 54 -9.44 -8.41 15.41
N SER A 55 -9.01 -7.65 14.42
CA SER A 55 -9.90 -6.99 13.45
C SER A 55 -10.40 -7.93 12.35
N TYR A 56 -9.91 -9.17 12.30
CA TYR A 56 -10.31 -10.16 11.31
C TYR A 56 -11.69 -10.75 11.57
N ASN A 57 -12.17 -10.68 12.80
CA ASN A 57 -13.46 -11.22 13.23
C ASN A 57 -14.23 -10.17 14.04
N ASP A 58 -15.32 -9.65 13.47
CA ASP A 58 -16.12 -8.58 14.08
C ASP A 58 -16.65 -8.95 15.46
N SER A 59 -17.03 -10.22 15.69
CA SER A 59 -17.50 -10.67 17.01
C SER A 59 -16.40 -10.59 18.05
N ILE A 60 -15.20 -11.01 17.73
CA ILE A 60 -14.03 -10.93 18.62
C ILE A 60 -13.67 -9.47 18.86
N TYR A 61 -13.60 -8.66 17.77
CA TYR A 61 -13.30 -7.23 17.86
C TYR A 61 -14.28 -6.52 18.81
N ASN A 62 -15.59 -6.71 18.61
CA ASN A 62 -16.62 -6.04 19.43
C ASN A 62 -16.58 -6.45 20.90
N ARG A 63 -16.28 -7.72 21.19
CA ARG A 63 -16.12 -8.21 22.57
C ARG A 63 -14.92 -7.57 23.26
N VAL A 64 -13.79 -7.49 22.57
CA VAL A 64 -12.59 -6.80 23.06
C VAL A 64 -12.87 -5.31 23.23
N ASP A 65 -13.46 -4.66 22.23
CA ASP A 65 -13.76 -3.23 22.24
C ASP A 65 -14.66 -2.82 23.40
N SER A 66 -15.61 -3.70 23.77
CA SER A 66 -16.51 -3.48 24.91
C SER A 66 -15.83 -3.43 26.29
N LEU A 67 -14.62 -4.00 26.39
CA LEU A 67 -13.80 -3.99 27.62
C LEU A 67 -12.92 -2.75 27.71
N LEU A 68 -12.56 -2.15 26.58
CA LEU A 68 -11.62 -1.06 26.49
C LEU A 68 -12.28 0.30 26.77
N PRO A 69 -11.51 1.36 27.11
CA PRO A 69 -12.04 2.72 27.15
C PRO A 69 -12.79 3.05 25.85
N LYS A 70 -13.74 3.98 25.91
CA LYS A 70 -14.50 4.38 24.73
C LYS A 70 -13.56 4.87 23.61
N HIS A 71 -13.95 4.61 22.36
CA HIS A 71 -13.13 4.95 21.20
C HIS A 71 -12.76 6.44 21.16
N GLU A 72 -13.68 7.33 21.55
CA GLU A 72 -13.48 8.78 21.61
C GLU A 72 -12.40 9.22 22.63
N ASP A 73 -12.14 8.40 23.64
CA ASP A 73 -11.15 8.67 24.69
C ASP A 73 -9.75 8.14 24.31
N ARG A 74 -9.65 7.33 23.25
CA ARG A 74 -8.39 6.74 22.79
C ARG A 74 -7.64 7.72 21.90
N SER A 75 -6.31 7.62 21.91
CA SER A 75 -5.46 8.31 20.94
C SER A 75 -5.41 7.49 19.64
N TRP A 76 -6.41 7.68 18.79
CA TRP A 76 -6.45 7.04 17.47
C TRP A 76 -5.83 7.92 16.38
N SER A 77 -5.43 7.30 15.29
CA SER A 77 -4.90 7.98 14.11
C SER A 77 -5.28 7.22 12.84
N THR A 78 -5.02 7.80 11.68
CA THR A 78 -5.20 7.10 10.40
C THR A 78 -4.31 5.86 10.25
N ALA A 79 -3.25 5.73 11.05
CA ALA A 79 -2.40 4.56 11.14
C ALA A 79 -2.86 3.53 12.19
N ASN A 80 -3.77 3.93 13.10
CA ASN A 80 -4.33 3.08 14.15
C ASN A 80 -5.77 3.50 14.45
N TRP A 81 -6.70 3.04 13.62
CA TRP A 81 -8.11 3.41 13.72
C TRP A 81 -8.80 2.91 14.98
N SER A 82 -8.39 1.75 15.49
CA SER A 82 -8.94 1.18 16.72
C SER A 82 -8.47 1.90 17.98
N GLY A 83 -7.33 2.63 17.90
CA GLY A 83 -6.65 3.23 19.04
C GLY A 83 -5.97 2.19 19.95
N PHE A 84 -5.87 0.94 19.53
CA PHE A 84 -5.16 -0.14 20.23
C PHE A 84 -4.46 -1.08 19.27
N TYR A 85 -3.56 -1.91 19.78
CA TYR A 85 -2.90 -3.00 19.07
C TYR A 85 -2.69 -4.20 19.99
N GLY A 86 -2.54 -5.39 19.39
CA GLY A 86 -2.28 -6.64 20.10
C GLY A 86 -0.80 -6.89 20.32
N CYS A 87 -0.45 -7.46 21.47
CA CYS A 87 0.85 -8.07 21.71
C CYS A 87 0.64 -9.59 21.77
N TRP A 88 1.28 -10.29 20.85
CA TRP A 88 1.12 -11.72 20.61
C TRP A 88 2.37 -12.50 21.00
N GLU A 89 2.23 -13.79 21.11
CA GLU A 89 3.34 -14.74 21.24
C GLU A 89 3.03 -16.00 20.43
N ILE A 90 4.03 -16.54 19.76
CA ILE A 90 3.94 -17.84 19.10
C ILE A 90 4.62 -18.89 19.97
N VAL A 91 3.84 -19.85 20.47
CA VAL A 91 4.30 -20.99 21.25
C VAL A 91 3.82 -22.27 20.58
N ASP A 92 4.70 -23.22 20.32
CA ASP A 92 4.39 -24.49 19.67
C ASP A 92 3.58 -24.34 18.37
N SER A 93 3.96 -23.35 17.56
CA SER A 93 3.29 -22.95 16.30
C SER A 93 1.88 -22.41 16.50
N CYS A 94 1.46 -22.05 17.70
CA CYS A 94 0.16 -21.49 18.00
C CYS A 94 0.27 -20.00 18.38
N LEU A 95 -0.65 -19.18 17.88
CA LEU A 95 -0.70 -17.74 18.11
C LEU A 95 -1.55 -17.42 19.34
N TYR A 96 -0.95 -16.79 20.34
CA TYR A 96 -1.58 -16.39 21.58
C TYR A 96 -1.55 -14.88 21.76
N LEU A 97 -2.70 -14.26 22.07
CA LEU A 97 -2.76 -12.87 22.50
C LEU A 97 -2.37 -12.81 23.99
N LYS A 98 -1.32 -12.07 24.29
CA LYS A 98 -0.79 -11.85 25.65
C LYS A 98 -1.41 -10.64 26.31
N LYS A 99 -1.55 -9.57 25.57
CA LYS A 99 -2.18 -8.33 26.02
C LYS A 99 -2.62 -7.45 24.86
N ILE A 100 -3.46 -6.49 25.17
CA ILE A 100 -3.83 -5.37 24.30
C ILE A 100 -3.27 -4.09 24.91
N VAL A 101 -2.68 -3.25 24.06
CA VAL A 101 -2.14 -1.93 24.43
C VAL A 101 -3.04 -0.87 23.80
N VAL A 102 -3.61 -0.02 24.65
CA VAL A 102 -4.48 1.10 24.23
C VAL A 102 -3.72 2.40 24.41
N ASN A 103 -3.61 3.18 23.34
CA ASN A 103 -3.04 4.52 23.41
C ASN A 103 -4.10 5.50 23.89
N MET A 104 -3.76 6.28 24.91
CA MET A 104 -4.63 7.27 25.55
C MET A 104 -4.00 8.65 25.46
N TRP A 105 -4.85 9.69 25.49
CA TRP A 105 -4.41 11.07 25.56
C TRP A 105 -4.97 11.77 26.81
N ASP A 106 -4.09 12.36 27.62
CA ASP A 106 -4.48 13.16 28.78
C ASP A 106 -4.54 14.64 28.36
N GLU A 107 -5.75 15.18 28.19
CA GLU A 107 -5.96 16.57 27.77
C GLU A 107 -5.41 17.59 28.77
N HIS A 108 -5.43 17.28 30.06
CA HIS A 108 -4.94 18.20 31.11
C HIS A 108 -3.41 18.26 31.13
N LYS A 109 -2.76 17.12 31.00
CA LYS A 109 -1.30 17.02 31.03
C LYS A 109 -0.66 17.20 29.66
N LYS A 110 -1.45 17.27 28.58
CA LYS A 110 -0.99 17.27 27.18
C LYS A 110 0.03 16.16 26.91
N LYS A 111 -0.24 14.97 27.39
CA LYS A 111 0.66 13.82 27.34
C LYS A 111 -0.09 12.55 26.99
N SER A 112 0.52 11.76 26.08
CA SER A 112 0.07 10.39 25.84
C SER A 112 0.52 9.44 26.94
N TYR A 113 -0.29 8.43 27.19
CA TYR A 113 0.01 7.29 28.07
C TYR A 113 -0.62 6.03 27.50
N VAL A 114 -0.26 4.88 28.04
CA VAL A 114 -0.79 3.59 27.58
C VAL A 114 -1.53 2.89 28.72
N LEU A 115 -2.59 2.16 28.37
CA LEU A 115 -3.23 1.18 29.21
C LEU A 115 -2.97 -0.20 28.63
N GLU A 116 -2.72 -1.17 29.51
CA GLU A 116 -2.50 -2.56 29.11
C GLU A 116 -3.60 -3.44 29.70
N PHE A 117 -4.13 -4.33 28.89
CA PHE A 117 -5.13 -5.33 29.25
C PHE A 117 -4.53 -6.71 28.97
N ASP A 118 -4.09 -7.38 30.02
CA ASP A 118 -3.44 -8.69 29.93
C ASP A 118 -4.44 -9.83 29.61
N ALA A 119 -3.94 -11.03 29.40
CA ALA A 119 -4.75 -12.20 29.06
C ALA A 119 -5.75 -12.56 30.17
N ASP A 120 -5.41 -12.33 31.45
CA ASP A 120 -6.31 -12.58 32.57
C ASP A 120 -7.50 -11.62 32.56
N THR A 121 -7.25 -10.34 32.26
CA THR A 121 -8.31 -9.33 32.07
C THR A 121 -9.18 -9.67 30.87
N LEU A 122 -8.55 -10.06 29.74
CA LEU A 122 -9.26 -10.46 28.51
C LEU A 122 -10.09 -11.74 28.65
N ARG A 123 -9.78 -12.58 29.63
CA ARG A 123 -10.54 -13.77 29.96
C ARG A 123 -12.03 -13.48 30.22
N SER A 124 -12.35 -12.30 30.74
CA SER A 124 -13.74 -11.90 31.00
C SER A 124 -14.59 -11.84 29.73
N VAL A 125 -14.01 -11.55 28.59
CA VAL A 125 -14.68 -11.41 27.28
C VAL A 125 -14.30 -12.49 26.26
N LEU A 126 -13.16 -13.19 26.42
CA LEU A 126 -12.63 -14.21 25.55
C LEU A 126 -12.35 -15.55 26.26
N GLY A 127 -13.07 -15.85 27.33
CA GLY A 127 -12.78 -16.96 28.23
C GLY A 127 -12.74 -18.34 27.58
N GLU A 128 -13.51 -18.57 26.49
CA GLU A 128 -13.49 -19.84 25.74
C GLU A 128 -12.20 -20.08 24.94
N TYR A 129 -11.39 -19.02 24.78
CA TYR A 129 -10.08 -19.07 24.11
C TYR A 129 -8.91 -19.00 25.11
N TYR A 130 -9.20 -18.80 26.40
CA TYR A 130 -8.17 -18.65 27.42
C TYR A 130 -7.47 -20.00 27.69
N THR A 131 -6.14 -19.93 27.75
CA THR A 131 -5.24 -21.05 28.07
C THR A 131 -4.15 -20.58 29.04
N GLU A 132 -3.29 -21.48 29.51
CA GLU A 132 -2.11 -21.13 30.32
C GLU A 132 -1.10 -20.24 29.57
N HIS A 133 -1.09 -20.28 28.22
CA HIS A 133 -0.21 -19.45 27.37
C HIS A 133 -0.83 -18.09 27.01
N GLY A 134 -2.10 -17.83 27.36
CA GLY A 134 -2.86 -16.63 26.98
C GLY A 134 -4.10 -16.93 26.19
N ILE A 135 -4.60 -15.97 25.42
CA ILE A 135 -5.81 -16.14 24.59
C ILE A 135 -5.41 -16.75 23.24
N TYR A 136 -5.78 -18.02 23.02
CA TYR A 136 -5.48 -18.72 21.77
C TYR A 136 -6.33 -18.20 20.62
N ALA A 137 -5.69 -17.71 19.54
CA ALA A 137 -6.33 -17.07 18.39
C ALA A 137 -7.07 -18.08 17.47
N ARG A 138 -7.88 -19.01 18.01
CA ARG A 138 -8.57 -20.04 17.23
C ARG A 138 -9.50 -19.48 16.16
N TRP A 139 -9.97 -18.25 16.28
CA TRP A 139 -10.81 -17.58 15.29
C TRP A 139 -10.07 -17.11 14.06
N TYR A 140 -8.70 -17.13 14.07
CA TYR A 140 -7.86 -16.52 13.04
C TYR A 140 -7.30 -17.57 12.08
N SER A 141 -7.61 -17.39 10.79
CA SER A 141 -7.05 -18.18 9.69
C SER A 141 -6.64 -17.24 8.56
N ARG A 142 -5.46 -17.46 7.99
CA ARG A 142 -4.95 -16.66 6.88
C ARG A 142 -3.92 -17.44 6.06
N GLU A 143 -4.12 -17.47 4.73
CA GLU A 143 -3.21 -18.18 3.81
C GLU A 143 -1.81 -17.53 3.72
N LYS A 144 -1.74 -16.21 3.86
CA LYS A 144 -0.48 -15.48 3.82
C LYS A 144 -0.50 -14.35 4.84
N LEU A 145 0.28 -14.51 5.91
CA LEU A 145 0.57 -13.49 6.89
C LEU A 145 2.07 -13.27 6.92
N ILE A 146 2.50 -12.01 6.93
CA ILE A 146 3.92 -11.65 7.04
C ILE A 146 4.20 -11.24 8.48
N ILE A 147 5.27 -11.77 9.03
CA ILE A 147 5.83 -11.39 10.32
C ILE A 147 7.25 -10.93 10.04
N GLY A 148 7.57 -9.67 10.34
CA GLY A 148 8.83 -9.04 9.94
C GLY A 148 9.63 -8.48 11.09
N ARG A 149 10.97 -8.45 10.97
CA ARG A 149 11.88 -7.75 11.88
C ARG A 149 13.08 -7.15 11.12
N GLY A 150 13.88 -6.36 11.84
CA GLY A 150 15.01 -5.65 11.25
C GLY A 150 14.57 -4.37 10.53
N GLU A 151 15.43 -3.83 9.68
CA GLU A 151 15.19 -2.61 8.95
C GLU A 151 14.11 -2.77 7.86
N LEU A 152 13.49 -1.66 7.49
CA LEU A 152 12.53 -1.63 6.38
C LEU A 152 13.27 -1.68 5.05
N VAL A 153 12.99 -2.69 4.24
CA VAL A 153 13.46 -2.82 2.85
C VAL A 153 12.53 -2.07 1.91
N THR A 154 11.22 -2.22 2.08
CA THR A 154 10.21 -1.46 1.34
C THR A 154 9.11 -0.94 2.25
N TYR A 155 8.51 0.18 1.86
CA TYR A 155 7.35 0.74 2.54
C TYR A 155 6.38 1.34 1.53
N VAL A 156 5.11 1.04 1.69
CA VAL A 156 4.02 1.60 0.91
C VAL A 156 2.98 2.20 1.85
N HIS A 157 2.53 3.41 1.57
CA HIS A 157 1.41 4.02 2.29
C HIS A 157 0.10 3.29 1.98
N GLY A 158 -0.12 2.14 2.63
CA GLY A 158 -1.35 1.36 2.43
C GLY A 158 -1.39 0.12 3.31
N GLY A 159 -2.26 0.07 4.30
CA GLY A 159 -2.42 -1.09 5.18
C GLY A 159 -1.10 -1.56 5.79
N TYR A 160 -0.81 -2.84 5.67
CA TYR A 160 0.42 -3.46 6.18
C TYR A 160 1.47 -3.70 5.07
N LEU A 161 1.41 -2.96 3.96
CA LEU A 161 2.28 -3.15 2.79
C LEU A 161 3.69 -2.61 3.07
N ARG A 162 4.49 -3.40 3.74
CA ARG A 162 5.91 -3.17 4.01
C ARG A 162 6.65 -4.49 4.07
N ASN A 163 7.96 -4.44 3.83
CA ASN A 163 8.83 -5.59 3.97
C ASN A 163 10.02 -5.24 4.84
N HIS A 164 10.40 -6.17 5.68
CA HIS A 164 11.54 -6.07 6.57
C HIS A 164 12.71 -6.94 6.08
N GLU A 165 13.89 -6.71 6.62
CA GLU A 165 15.08 -7.51 6.30
C GLU A 165 14.85 -9.00 6.54
N GLU A 166 14.25 -9.35 7.68
CA GLU A 166 13.87 -10.72 7.97
C GLU A 166 12.36 -10.84 8.00
N GLU A 167 11.83 -11.83 7.30
CA GLU A 167 10.40 -12.11 7.25
C GLU A 167 10.11 -13.60 7.36
N LEU A 168 9.12 -13.91 8.17
CA LEU A 168 8.41 -15.18 8.14
C LEU A 168 7.11 -14.97 7.37
N VAL A 169 6.93 -15.71 6.30
CA VAL A 169 5.66 -15.79 5.56
C VAL A 169 4.96 -17.05 6.00
N VAL A 170 3.83 -16.91 6.69
CA VAL A 170 3.15 -18.04 7.34
C VAL A 170 1.73 -18.22 6.84
N THR A 171 1.30 -19.48 6.80
CA THR A 171 -0.12 -19.86 6.71
C THR A 171 -0.60 -20.19 8.12
N ILE A 172 -1.72 -19.58 8.52
CA ILE A 172 -2.35 -19.83 9.82
C ILE A 172 -3.74 -20.43 9.60
N GLU A 173 -4.03 -21.52 10.29
CA GLU A 173 -5.33 -22.18 10.31
C GLU A 173 -5.79 -22.33 11.76
N ASN A 174 -6.94 -21.74 12.09
CA ASN A 174 -7.50 -21.75 13.44
C ASN A 174 -6.48 -21.39 14.53
N GLY A 175 -5.67 -20.34 14.27
CA GLY A 175 -4.65 -19.85 15.20
C GLY A 175 -3.34 -20.64 15.19
N ARG A 176 -3.21 -21.70 14.37
CA ARG A 176 -2.01 -22.53 14.27
C ARG A 176 -1.28 -22.28 12.95
N ILE A 177 0.03 -22.12 13.02
CA ILE A 177 0.90 -22.06 11.84
C ILE A 177 1.00 -23.47 11.26
N THR A 178 0.55 -23.64 10.01
CA THR A 178 0.58 -24.90 9.26
C THR A 178 1.69 -24.92 8.21
N HIS A 179 2.15 -23.77 7.78
CA HIS A 179 3.26 -23.60 6.87
C HIS A 179 4.03 -22.32 7.17
N GLN A 180 5.35 -22.33 7.00
CA GLN A 180 6.17 -21.12 7.10
C GLN A 180 7.35 -21.16 6.15
N GLU A 181 7.71 -19.98 5.66
CA GLU A 181 8.92 -19.72 4.88
C GLU A 181 9.68 -18.57 5.54
N HIS A 182 11.01 -18.69 5.62
CA HIS A 182 11.87 -17.64 6.17
C HIS A 182 12.66 -16.98 5.06
N TRP A 183 12.60 -15.66 5.00
CA TRP A 183 13.24 -14.86 3.97
C TRP A 183 14.15 -13.79 4.55
N HIS A 184 15.30 -13.59 3.89
CA HIS A 184 16.21 -12.47 4.12
C HIS A 184 16.11 -11.52 2.93
N ASN A 185 15.50 -10.39 3.16
CA ASN A 185 15.29 -9.34 2.16
C ASN A 185 16.39 -8.28 2.30
N LYS A 186 16.70 -7.57 1.23
CA LYS A 186 17.69 -6.49 1.29
C LYS A 186 17.54 -5.51 0.12
N LYS A 187 17.94 -4.25 0.33
CA LYS A 187 18.31 -3.38 -0.76
C LYS A 187 19.66 -3.84 -1.33
N VAL A 188 19.73 -3.97 -2.65
CA VAL A 188 20.92 -4.42 -3.37
C VAL A 188 21.63 -3.24 -4.02
N MET A 189 20.85 -2.35 -4.63
CA MET A 189 21.36 -1.23 -5.40
C MET A 189 20.39 -0.04 -5.37
N GLU A 190 20.93 1.17 -5.30
CA GLU A 190 20.18 2.41 -5.50
C GLU A 190 20.12 2.76 -6.98
N GLY A 191 19.04 3.40 -7.43
CA GLY A 191 18.88 3.80 -8.83
C GLY A 191 17.52 4.42 -9.12
N TRP A 192 17.05 4.27 -10.37
CA TRP A 192 15.70 4.67 -10.76
C TRP A 192 14.69 3.84 -10.00
N SER A 193 13.89 4.50 -9.16
CA SER A 193 12.99 3.85 -8.22
C SER A 193 11.54 4.13 -8.56
N LEU A 194 10.67 3.15 -8.28
CA LEU A 194 9.22 3.30 -8.33
C LEU A 194 8.61 3.44 -6.92
N SER A 195 9.43 3.57 -5.89
CA SER A 195 8.98 3.92 -4.54
C SER A 195 8.23 5.26 -4.55
N GLU A 196 7.46 5.54 -3.52
CA GLU A 196 6.61 6.73 -3.45
C GLU A 196 7.35 8.05 -3.77
N GLY A 197 8.60 8.21 -3.31
CA GLY A 197 9.44 9.38 -3.62
C GLY A 197 10.10 9.32 -5.00
N GLY A 198 10.37 8.14 -5.53
CA GLY A 198 11.11 7.92 -6.78
C GLY A 198 10.23 7.92 -8.02
N LEU A 199 8.98 7.45 -7.91
CA LEU A 199 8.06 7.24 -9.04
C LEU A 199 7.88 8.48 -9.90
N THR A 200 7.71 9.66 -9.31
CA THR A 200 7.54 10.91 -10.06
C THR A 200 8.75 11.21 -10.91
N LYS A 201 9.97 11.10 -10.34
CA LYS A 201 11.24 11.35 -11.03
C LYS A 201 11.46 10.34 -12.16
N THR A 202 11.25 9.07 -11.89
CA THR A 202 11.37 7.97 -12.87
C THR A 202 10.36 8.14 -14.00
N GLY A 203 9.10 8.45 -13.68
CA GLY A 203 8.06 8.69 -14.68
C GLY A 203 8.32 9.90 -15.56
N ILE A 204 8.91 10.98 -15.02
CA ILE A 204 9.36 12.13 -15.79
C ILE A 204 10.47 11.70 -16.78
N GLN A 205 11.48 10.96 -16.31
CA GLN A 205 12.60 10.51 -17.14
C GLN A 205 12.11 9.59 -18.28
N ILE A 206 11.25 8.63 -18.00
CA ILE A 206 10.68 7.75 -19.04
C ILE A 206 9.95 8.58 -20.09
N ARG A 207 9.07 9.49 -19.67
CA ARG A 207 8.30 10.34 -20.57
C ARG A 207 9.19 11.24 -21.43
N ASP A 208 10.21 11.85 -20.83
CA ASP A 208 11.06 12.80 -21.53
C ASP A 208 12.05 12.10 -22.48
N SER A 209 12.33 10.81 -22.27
CA SER A 209 13.18 9.96 -23.12
C SER A 209 12.40 9.12 -24.14
N PHE A 210 11.08 9.13 -24.09
CA PHE A 210 10.25 8.37 -25.04
C PHE A 210 10.36 8.96 -26.46
N PRO A 211 10.52 8.13 -27.50
CA PRO A 211 10.77 8.59 -28.87
C PRO A 211 9.46 8.98 -29.60
N TYR A 212 8.86 10.11 -29.22
CA TYR A 212 7.58 10.59 -29.80
C TYR A 212 7.62 10.84 -31.31
N ASP A 213 8.79 11.15 -31.86
CA ASP A 213 9.02 11.36 -33.29
C ASP A 213 8.72 10.10 -34.13
N GLN A 214 8.83 8.92 -33.53
CA GLN A 214 8.47 7.65 -34.18
C GLN A 214 6.97 7.37 -34.19
N PHE A 215 6.17 8.16 -33.48
CA PHE A 215 4.73 7.97 -33.30
C PHE A 215 3.94 9.24 -33.58
N PRO A 216 3.98 9.76 -34.82
CA PRO A 216 3.30 11.01 -35.17
C PRO A 216 1.78 10.93 -34.98
N GLU A 217 1.20 9.73 -35.04
CA GLU A 217 -0.22 9.47 -34.79
C GLU A 217 -0.63 9.68 -33.32
N MET A 218 0.32 9.71 -32.38
CA MET A 218 0.01 10.08 -31.00
C MET A 218 -0.31 11.59 -30.90
N GLY A 219 0.36 12.42 -31.73
CA GLY A 219 0.19 13.87 -31.70
C GLY A 219 0.26 14.42 -30.28
N THR A 220 -0.67 15.32 -29.93
CA THR A 220 -0.82 15.85 -28.55
C THR A 220 -1.72 14.99 -27.67
N LYS A 221 -2.19 13.84 -28.15
CA LYS A 221 -3.09 12.95 -27.40
C LYS A 221 -2.37 12.32 -26.23
N LEU A 222 -3.06 12.32 -25.08
CA LEU A 222 -2.59 11.65 -23.87
C LEU A 222 -2.83 10.14 -24.01
N ILE A 223 -1.76 9.35 -23.93
CA ILE A 223 -1.83 7.91 -23.79
C ILE A 223 -1.47 7.55 -22.35
N ILE A 224 -2.31 6.75 -21.70
CA ILE A 224 -2.05 6.26 -20.34
C ILE A 224 -1.53 4.84 -20.43
N VAL A 225 -0.28 4.64 -20.03
CA VAL A 225 0.37 3.33 -20.03
C VAL A 225 0.33 2.74 -18.63
N HIS A 226 -0.02 1.47 -18.51
CA HIS A 226 0.15 0.67 -17.31
C HIS A 226 1.38 -0.22 -17.46
N VAL A 227 2.23 -0.23 -16.44
CA VAL A 227 3.43 -1.08 -16.37
C VAL A 227 3.38 -1.89 -15.08
N LYS A 228 3.56 -3.20 -15.18
CA LYS A 228 3.58 -4.14 -14.04
C LYS A 228 4.62 -5.25 -14.28
N ASN A 229 4.88 -6.06 -13.25
CA ASN A 229 5.77 -7.23 -13.31
C ASN A 229 7.15 -6.89 -13.92
N ILE A 230 7.78 -5.82 -13.42
CA ILE A 230 9.10 -5.41 -13.88
C ILE A 230 10.13 -6.44 -13.44
N SER A 231 10.92 -6.90 -14.40
CA SER A 231 12.06 -7.79 -14.23
C SER A 231 13.36 -7.02 -14.36
N LEU A 232 14.27 -7.23 -13.42
CA LEU A 232 15.59 -6.59 -13.36
C LEU A 232 16.67 -7.66 -13.14
N THR A 233 17.85 -7.39 -13.67
CA THR A 233 19.04 -8.15 -13.28
C THR A 233 19.52 -7.72 -11.89
N SER A 234 20.34 -8.55 -11.23
CA SER A 234 20.90 -8.25 -9.91
C SER A 234 21.80 -7.03 -9.87
N ASP A 235 22.30 -6.57 -11.02
CA ASP A 235 23.15 -5.39 -11.20
C ASP A 235 22.38 -4.18 -11.77
N GLY A 236 21.05 -4.22 -11.75
CA GLY A 236 20.21 -3.04 -12.04
C GLY A 236 19.92 -2.76 -13.50
N HIS A 237 20.10 -3.72 -14.41
CA HIS A 237 19.60 -3.59 -15.77
C HIS A 237 18.13 -4.01 -15.86
N PHE A 238 17.35 -3.24 -16.63
CA PHE A 238 15.98 -3.59 -16.95
C PHE A 238 15.96 -4.71 -17.99
N GLU A 239 15.25 -5.80 -17.68
CA GLU A 239 15.07 -6.93 -18.58
C GLU A 239 13.75 -6.83 -19.35
N ASP A 240 12.64 -6.82 -18.62
CA ASP A 240 11.30 -6.79 -19.23
C ASP A 240 10.22 -6.29 -18.24
N CYS A 241 9.01 -6.08 -18.74
CA CYS A 241 7.81 -5.81 -17.96
C CYS A 241 6.56 -6.20 -18.76
N ASP A 242 5.44 -6.37 -18.05
CA ASP A 242 4.13 -6.34 -18.70
C ASP A 242 3.72 -4.88 -18.86
N ALA A 243 3.34 -4.51 -20.08
CA ALA A 243 2.84 -3.18 -20.37
C ALA A 243 1.57 -3.24 -21.22
N SER A 244 0.65 -2.34 -20.92
CA SER A 244 -0.57 -2.13 -21.68
C SER A 244 -0.89 -0.64 -21.71
N PHE A 245 -1.68 -0.19 -22.65
CA PHE A 245 -2.07 1.21 -22.69
C PHE A 245 -3.51 1.43 -23.12
N PHE A 246 -4.02 2.56 -22.66
CA PHE A 246 -5.39 2.98 -22.96
C PHE A 246 -5.36 4.07 -24.02
N LYS A 247 -6.01 3.80 -25.18
CA LYS A 247 -6.17 4.72 -26.29
C LYS A 247 -7.62 5.22 -26.34
N LYS A 248 -7.80 6.52 -26.39
CA LYS A 248 -9.09 7.15 -26.63
C LYS A 248 -9.13 7.69 -28.05
N TYR A 249 -10.12 7.28 -28.84
CA TYR A 249 -10.35 7.74 -30.19
C TYR A 249 -11.18 9.03 -30.22
N ASP A 250 -11.13 9.77 -31.33
CA ASP A 250 -11.85 11.05 -31.50
C ASP A 250 -13.37 10.88 -31.48
N ASN A 251 -13.89 9.72 -31.88
CA ASN A 251 -15.30 9.33 -31.79
C ASN A 251 -15.77 9.00 -30.36
N GLY A 252 -14.87 9.10 -29.35
CA GLY A 252 -15.14 8.80 -27.96
C GLY A 252 -14.99 7.32 -27.58
N GLU A 253 -14.74 6.44 -28.53
CA GLU A 253 -14.42 5.04 -28.26
C GLU A 253 -13.11 4.91 -27.50
N LYS A 254 -12.98 3.85 -26.72
CA LYS A 254 -11.84 3.55 -25.89
C LYS A 254 -11.41 2.13 -26.15
N GLU A 255 -10.11 1.94 -26.32
CA GLU A 255 -9.52 0.64 -26.54
C GLU A 255 -8.39 0.41 -25.55
N TRP A 256 -8.36 -0.80 -25.00
CA TRP A 256 -7.27 -1.27 -24.16
C TRP A 256 -6.36 -2.17 -24.97
N ILE A 257 -5.10 -1.78 -25.16
CA ILE A 257 -4.12 -2.49 -25.99
C ILE A 257 -3.14 -3.20 -25.07
N GLU A 258 -3.09 -4.53 -25.18
CA GLU A 258 -2.25 -5.42 -24.37
C GLU A 258 -1.22 -6.19 -25.21
N ASP A 259 -1.18 -5.98 -26.54
CA ASP A 259 -0.22 -6.65 -27.42
C ASP A 259 1.22 -6.25 -27.04
N PRO A 260 2.04 -7.18 -26.52
CA PRO A 260 3.42 -6.89 -26.11
C PRO A 260 4.32 -6.47 -27.28
N ASN A 261 3.93 -6.76 -28.52
CA ASN A 261 4.65 -6.40 -29.74
C ASN A 261 4.17 -5.07 -30.34
N HIS A 262 3.16 -4.43 -29.73
CA HIS A 262 2.72 -3.12 -30.20
C HIS A 262 3.88 -2.12 -30.17
N PRO A 263 4.13 -1.33 -31.26
CA PRO A 263 5.31 -0.46 -31.35
C PRO A 263 5.49 0.48 -30.18
N ILE A 264 4.41 1.05 -29.62
CA ILE A 264 4.46 1.92 -28.42
C ILE A 264 4.98 1.15 -27.20
N ILE A 265 4.56 -0.11 -27.00
CA ILE A 265 5.02 -0.94 -25.88
C ILE A 265 6.48 -1.31 -26.04
N VAL A 266 6.88 -1.68 -27.26
CA VAL A 266 8.30 -1.97 -27.57
C VAL A 266 9.17 -0.74 -27.32
N ALA A 267 8.78 0.45 -27.82
CA ALA A 267 9.51 1.68 -27.59
C ALA A 267 9.61 2.09 -26.11
N LEU A 268 8.54 1.84 -25.34
CA LEU A 268 8.56 2.05 -23.90
C LEU A 268 9.61 1.15 -23.21
N LYS A 269 9.60 -0.16 -23.52
CA LYS A 269 10.57 -1.12 -22.98
C LYS A 269 12.00 -0.74 -23.35
N GLU A 270 12.25 -0.33 -24.60
CA GLU A 270 13.57 0.17 -25.02
C GLU A 270 14.00 1.45 -24.33
N THR A 271 13.05 2.36 -24.04
CA THR A 271 13.32 3.56 -23.23
C THR A 271 13.74 3.16 -21.81
N MET A 272 13.05 2.22 -21.18
CA MET A 272 13.38 1.73 -19.85
C MET A 272 14.72 0.97 -19.82
N ARG A 273 15.09 0.24 -20.86
CA ARG A 273 16.41 -0.44 -21.00
C ARG A 273 17.58 0.52 -21.04
N LYS A 274 17.40 1.71 -21.59
CA LYS A 274 18.44 2.76 -21.64
C LYS A 274 18.63 3.47 -20.32
N MET A 275 17.70 3.31 -19.38
CA MET A 275 17.81 3.85 -18.04
C MET A 275 18.62 2.90 -17.15
N TYR A 276 19.71 3.41 -16.56
CA TYR A 276 20.60 2.62 -15.70
C TYR A 276 21.27 3.53 -14.67
N PRO A 277 21.51 3.06 -13.44
CA PRO A 277 20.97 1.81 -12.87
C PRO A 277 19.52 1.96 -12.40
N TRP A 278 18.79 0.87 -12.35
CA TRP A 278 17.52 0.76 -11.64
C TRP A 278 17.77 0.38 -10.19
N GLU A 279 16.89 0.82 -9.28
CA GLU A 279 16.88 0.35 -7.89
C GLU A 279 16.59 -1.15 -7.88
N VAL A 280 17.41 -1.91 -7.18
CA VAL A 280 17.24 -3.36 -7.03
C VAL A 280 17.06 -3.70 -5.56
N ILE A 281 15.98 -4.40 -5.27
CA ILE A 281 15.75 -5.07 -4.00
C ILE A 281 15.71 -6.58 -4.22
N TYR A 282 16.17 -7.34 -3.24
CA TYR A 282 15.99 -8.77 -3.18
C TYR A 282 14.88 -9.05 -2.17
N LEU A 283 13.75 -9.58 -2.66
CA LEU A 283 12.54 -9.79 -1.88
C LEU A 283 11.97 -11.19 -2.17
N HIS A 284 11.80 -12.00 -1.12
CA HIS A 284 11.26 -13.37 -1.20
C HIS A 284 11.88 -14.19 -2.35
N GLY A 285 13.20 -14.21 -2.41
CA GLY A 285 13.94 -15.03 -3.38
C GLY A 285 14.08 -14.42 -4.79
N LYS A 286 13.59 -13.20 -5.02
CA LYS A 286 13.61 -12.56 -6.35
C LYS A 286 14.22 -11.16 -6.31
N TYR A 287 14.95 -10.82 -7.37
CA TYR A 287 15.34 -9.44 -7.63
C TYR A 287 14.15 -8.70 -8.20
N THR A 288 13.85 -7.53 -7.66
CA THR A 288 12.72 -6.70 -8.07
C THR A 288 12.98 -5.24 -7.74
N ILE A 289 12.04 -4.37 -8.06
CA ILE A 289 12.08 -2.95 -7.76
C ILE A 289 11.06 -2.60 -6.66
N SER A 290 11.38 -1.61 -5.84
CA SER A 290 10.41 -1.05 -4.91
C SER A 290 9.27 -0.37 -5.68
N SER A 291 8.02 -0.75 -5.40
CA SER A 291 6.83 -0.21 -6.07
C SER A 291 5.76 0.16 -5.04
N PRO A 292 5.06 1.31 -5.22
CA PRO A 292 3.98 1.73 -4.33
C PRO A 292 2.75 0.79 -4.39
N ASN A 293 2.67 -0.06 -5.41
CA ASN A 293 1.61 -1.05 -5.58
C ASN A 293 2.22 -2.38 -6.01
N PRO A 294 2.73 -3.20 -5.09
CA PRO A 294 3.23 -4.52 -5.40
C PRO A 294 2.15 -5.35 -6.11
N GLY A 295 2.47 -5.84 -7.32
CA GLY A 295 1.54 -6.62 -8.17
C GLY A 295 0.57 -5.80 -9.04
N SER A 296 0.30 -4.53 -8.77
CA SER A 296 -0.55 -3.67 -9.60
C SER A 296 0.22 -2.74 -10.55
N GLY A 297 1.54 -2.62 -10.38
CA GLY A 297 2.38 -1.78 -11.23
C GLY A 297 2.17 -0.27 -11.02
N PHE A 298 2.54 0.51 -12.02
CA PHE A 298 2.34 1.95 -12.03
C PHE A 298 1.73 2.44 -13.34
N THR A 299 1.15 3.62 -13.29
CA THR A 299 0.53 4.27 -14.45
C THR A 299 1.36 5.46 -14.88
N LEU A 300 1.67 5.54 -16.17
CA LEU A 300 2.47 6.60 -16.77
C LEU A 300 1.69 7.31 -17.87
N PRO A 301 1.46 8.64 -17.76
CA PRO A 301 0.93 9.44 -18.85
C PRO A 301 2.03 9.76 -19.85
N LEU A 302 1.89 9.31 -21.10
CA LEU A 302 2.72 9.69 -22.22
C LEU A 302 2.02 10.79 -23.05
N VAL A 303 2.67 11.92 -23.22
CA VAL A 303 2.19 13.05 -24.03
C VAL A 303 3.37 13.81 -24.63
N ASN A 304 3.33 14.10 -25.91
CA ASN A 304 4.35 14.90 -26.59
C ASN A 304 4.20 16.39 -26.21
N ARG A 305 4.93 16.83 -25.18
CA ARG A 305 4.87 18.21 -24.68
C ARG A 305 5.51 19.24 -25.62
N GLN A 306 6.44 18.81 -26.47
CA GLN A 306 7.08 19.72 -27.41
C GLN A 306 6.10 20.13 -28.51
N GLN A 307 5.35 19.17 -29.03
CA GLN A 307 4.29 19.41 -30.00
C GLN A 307 3.16 20.24 -29.41
N LYS A 308 2.77 19.97 -28.15
CA LYS A 308 1.74 20.73 -27.44
C LYS A 308 2.11 22.21 -27.25
N LYS A 309 3.38 22.53 -26.96
CA LYS A 309 3.86 23.91 -26.85
C LYS A 309 3.95 24.64 -28.20
N ALA A 310 4.03 23.90 -29.31
CA ALA A 310 4.05 24.48 -30.65
C ALA A 310 2.64 24.77 -31.18
N GLU A 311 1.59 24.16 -30.61
CA GLU A 311 0.19 24.34 -30.96
C GLU A 311 -0.52 25.42 -30.10
N GLU A 312 0.07 25.78 -28.92
CA GLU A 312 -0.35 26.91 -28.05
C GLU A 312 0.29 28.22 -28.48
#